data_d2e278bde7a7038a25816aa17fab52f7
#
_entry.id   d2e278bde7a7038a25816aa17fab52f7
#
_cell.length_a   1.000
_cell.length_b   1.000
_cell.length_c   1.000
_cell.angle_alpha   90.00
_cell.angle_beta   90.00
_cell.angle_gamma   90.00
#
_symmetry.space_group_name_H-M   'P 1'
#
loop_
_entity.id
_entity.type
_entity.pdbx_description
1 polymer ?
#
loop_
_entity_poly.entity_id
_entity_poly.type
_entity_poly.pdbx_seq_one_letter_code
_entity_poly.pdbx_strand_id
1 'polypeptide(L)'
;MGALSLKASSSSSPLVAGRERSLIPVGMSTILPDAARRIRHLEQTLLAVLARGGYEEIILPMFEYQDVLAPGLESELIEKCYQLVDRTTGRLMLLRPDATAQIARTVAMGMMGERLPLRLCYRTSVFRYEREHAGRDREIFQVGAELIGVDGVAGDAEVLTLLLECLAQVGLSSFKVAVGHVGFFTALLVKSGLSQDGQKRVEQAAARKDMPLLEELLSREGVSKSTGRVILEALELCGGPEVLARGRKLVGRDRTLLRPLDRLAQVYERLVSPGQQAVLIDLGEFRGFEYYDGIVFDVFAPGIGAELGGGGRYDHLMGRFGRTAASTGFGLDVDRLFRALDASGVVTPPHSGLSPTAGPKPVAAELRRRRSRS
;
A
#
# COMPACT_ATOMS: atom_id res chain seq x y z
N MET A 1 32.27 -11.13 43.00
CA MET A 1 30.82 -11.34 42.96
C MET A 1 30.34 -10.85 41.61
N GLY A 2 30.02 -11.81 40.77
CA GLY A 2 29.92 -11.61 39.35
C GLY A 2 28.60 -11.02 38.88
N ALA A 3 28.69 -10.07 37.98
CA ALA A 3 27.58 -9.58 37.19
C ALA A 3 27.41 -10.49 35.95
N LEU A 4 26.27 -11.13 35.82
CA LEU A 4 25.88 -11.93 34.66
C LEU A 4 25.49 -10.99 33.50
N SER A 5 26.40 -10.90 32.53
CA SER A 5 26.15 -10.29 31.22
C SER A 5 25.34 -11.25 30.36
N LEU A 6 24.09 -10.94 30.08
CA LEU A 6 23.30 -11.63 29.06
C LEU A 6 23.70 -11.10 27.67
N LYS A 7 24.60 -11.81 27.00
CA LYS A 7 24.87 -11.63 25.60
C LYS A 7 23.66 -12.15 24.80
N ALA A 8 23.02 -11.27 24.03
CA ALA A 8 22.10 -11.66 22.97
C ALA A 8 22.88 -12.41 21.88
N SER A 9 22.73 -13.71 21.82
CA SER A 9 23.26 -14.55 20.74
C SER A 9 22.30 -14.52 19.56
N SER A 10 22.76 -13.99 18.45
CA SER A 10 22.19 -14.22 17.13
C SER A 10 22.32 -15.72 16.80
N SER A 11 21.28 -16.50 17.04
CA SER A 11 21.22 -17.89 16.62
C SER A 11 20.54 -17.98 15.28
N SER A 12 21.33 -18.14 14.21
CA SER A 12 20.91 -18.80 12.98
C SER A 12 20.47 -20.23 13.35
N SER A 13 19.18 -20.50 13.30
CA SER A 13 18.64 -21.86 13.52
C SER A 13 19.08 -22.78 12.40
N PRO A 14 19.66 -23.96 12.71
CA PRO A 14 19.90 -25.00 11.73
C PRO A 14 18.56 -25.62 11.30
N LEU A 15 18.42 -25.88 10.00
CA LEU A 15 17.35 -26.67 9.41
C LEU A 15 17.32 -28.07 10.06
N VAL A 16 16.41 -28.26 11.00
CA VAL A 16 16.07 -29.58 11.54
C VAL A 16 14.84 -30.06 10.81
N ALA A 17 15.00 -31.18 10.11
CA ALA A 17 13.94 -31.94 9.49
C ALA A 17 13.00 -32.54 10.57
N GLY A 18 11.91 -31.84 10.81
CA GLY A 18 10.80 -32.22 11.65
C GLY A 18 9.77 -31.10 11.57
N ARG A 19 8.64 -31.32 10.91
CA ARG A 19 7.54 -30.34 10.87
C ARG A 19 7.03 -30.10 12.28
N GLU A 20 7.64 -29.22 13.04
CA GLU A 20 6.98 -28.63 14.20
C GLU A 20 5.69 -27.98 13.69
N ARG A 21 4.55 -28.41 14.21
CA ARG A 21 3.26 -27.81 13.87
C ARG A 21 3.27 -26.38 14.39
N SER A 22 3.29 -25.40 13.46
CA SER A 22 3.12 -24.01 13.84
C SER A 22 1.81 -23.85 14.62
N LEU A 23 1.85 -23.13 15.75
CA LEU A 23 0.68 -22.87 16.59
C LEU A 23 -0.27 -21.84 15.98
N ILE A 24 0.24 -21.02 15.05
CA ILE A 24 -0.52 -20.01 14.32
C ILE A 24 -0.24 -20.15 12.81
N PRO A 25 -1.16 -19.74 11.93
CA PRO A 25 -0.93 -19.80 10.49
C PRO A 25 0.31 -19.01 10.05
N VAL A 26 1.04 -19.55 9.09
CA VAL A 26 2.23 -18.89 8.51
C VAL A 26 1.85 -17.54 7.92
N GLY A 27 2.65 -16.52 8.19
CA GLY A 27 2.41 -15.14 7.73
C GLY A 27 1.35 -14.40 8.55
N MET A 28 0.97 -14.95 9.72
CA MET A 28 0.19 -14.26 10.74
C MET A 28 0.99 -14.19 12.03
N SER A 29 0.71 -13.20 12.87
CA SER A 29 1.43 -13.00 14.14
C SER A 29 0.50 -12.60 15.27
N THR A 30 0.86 -12.99 16.51
CA THR A 30 0.21 -12.49 17.71
C THR A 30 0.96 -11.25 18.18
N ILE A 31 0.30 -10.11 18.18
CA ILE A 31 0.88 -8.85 18.66
C ILE A 31 0.70 -8.77 20.18
N LEU A 32 1.82 -8.74 20.89
CA LEU A 32 1.83 -8.68 22.35
C LEU A 32 1.45 -7.28 22.88
N PRO A 33 1.02 -7.15 24.16
CA PRO A 33 0.43 -5.93 24.69
C PRO A 33 1.25 -4.65 24.49
N ASP A 34 2.57 -4.68 24.62
CA ASP A 34 3.40 -3.47 24.44
C ASP A 34 3.42 -3.01 22.99
N ALA A 35 3.66 -3.91 22.06
CA ALA A 35 3.60 -3.62 20.62
C ALA A 35 2.18 -3.21 20.20
N ALA A 36 1.15 -3.88 20.74
CA ALA A 36 -0.25 -3.55 20.45
C ALA A 36 -0.59 -2.12 20.86
N ARG A 37 -0.14 -1.65 22.04
CA ARG A 37 -0.36 -0.26 22.47
C ARG A 37 0.31 0.75 21.52
N ARG A 38 1.52 0.47 21.10
CA ARG A 38 2.27 1.33 20.17
C ARG A 38 1.63 1.37 18.78
N ILE A 39 1.21 0.22 18.26
CA ILE A 39 0.48 0.11 16.98
C ILE A 39 -0.84 0.89 17.06
N ARG A 40 -1.62 0.74 18.14
CA ARG A 40 -2.87 1.50 18.30
C ARG A 40 -2.64 3.01 18.41
N HIS A 41 -1.56 3.45 19.05
CA HIS A 41 -1.19 4.87 19.06
C HIS A 41 -0.85 5.37 17.66
N LEU A 42 -0.10 4.59 16.89
CA LEU A 42 0.24 4.89 15.50
C LEU A 42 -1.01 5.03 14.62
N GLU A 43 -1.91 4.04 14.66
CA GLU A 43 -3.19 4.10 13.94
C GLU A 43 -4.02 5.33 14.30
N GLN A 44 -4.13 5.66 15.58
CA GLN A 44 -4.88 6.83 16.04
C GLN A 44 -4.25 8.15 15.58
N THR A 45 -2.91 8.22 15.58
CA THR A 45 -2.19 9.38 15.07
C THR A 45 -2.49 9.60 13.59
N LEU A 46 -2.45 8.53 12.79
CA LEU A 46 -2.79 8.58 11.37
C LEU A 46 -4.24 9.01 11.17
N LEU A 47 -5.20 8.36 11.84
CA LEU A 47 -6.62 8.71 11.73
C LEU A 47 -6.89 10.16 12.15
N ALA A 48 -6.18 10.67 13.15
CA ALA A 48 -6.32 12.07 13.58
C ALA A 48 -5.83 13.06 12.51
N VAL A 49 -4.77 12.72 11.75
CA VAL A 49 -4.34 13.51 10.59
C VAL A 49 -5.42 13.51 9.52
N LEU A 50 -5.93 12.32 9.16
CA LEU A 50 -6.96 12.16 8.15
C LEU A 50 -8.24 12.92 8.50
N ALA A 51 -8.68 12.84 9.76
CA ALA A 51 -9.85 13.58 10.25
C ALA A 51 -9.66 15.11 10.17
N ARG A 52 -8.46 15.64 10.48
CA ARG A 52 -8.14 17.07 10.29
C ARG A 52 -8.17 17.47 8.82
N GLY A 53 -7.83 16.56 7.91
CA GLY A 53 -7.97 16.73 6.46
C GLY A 53 -9.42 16.66 5.96
N GLY A 54 -10.40 16.45 6.86
CA GLY A 54 -11.82 16.35 6.52
C GLY A 54 -12.24 14.96 6.02
N TYR A 55 -11.46 13.92 6.31
CA TYR A 55 -11.78 12.53 5.94
C TYR A 55 -12.60 11.87 7.06
N GLU A 56 -13.68 11.22 6.68
CA GLU A 56 -14.59 10.50 7.58
C GLU A 56 -14.29 9.00 7.58
N GLU A 57 -14.24 8.39 8.76
CA GLU A 57 -13.92 6.97 8.89
C GLU A 57 -15.09 6.09 8.41
N ILE A 58 -14.79 5.13 7.54
CA ILE A 58 -15.71 4.07 7.11
C ILE A 58 -15.21 2.72 7.64
N ILE A 59 -16.14 1.91 8.16
CA ILE A 59 -15.85 0.54 8.61
C ILE A 59 -16.44 -0.44 7.61
N LEU A 60 -15.57 -1.22 7.01
CA LEU A 60 -15.90 -2.18 5.95
C LEU A 60 -16.07 -3.59 6.51
N PRO A 61 -16.94 -4.43 5.94
CA PRO A 61 -17.08 -5.83 6.33
C PRO A 61 -15.79 -6.62 6.02
N MET A 62 -15.46 -7.59 6.85
CA MET A 62 -14.30 -8.45 6.66
C MET A 62 -14.47 -9.42 5.47
N PHE A 63 -15.69 -9.86 5.24
CA PHE A 63 -16.06 -10.78 4.17
C PHE A 63 -16.85 -10.06 3.08
N GLU A 64 -16.59 -10.42 1.84
CA GLU A 64 -17.35 -9.97 0.66
C GLU A 64 -17.75 -11.18 -0.16
N TYR A 65 -18.87 -11.12 -0.84
CA TYR A 65 -19.19 -12.12 -1.85
C TYR A 65 -18.27 -11.95 -3.07
N GLN A 66 -17.69 -13.05 -3.52
CA GLN A 66 -16.74 -13.00 -4.64
C GLN A 66 -17.37 -12.43 -5.90
N ASP A 67 -18.56 -12.85 -6.27
CA ASP A 67 -19.29 -12.37 -7.44
C ASP A 67 -19.65 -10.89 -7.41
N VAL A 68 -19.66 -10.29 -6.19
CA VAL A 68 -19.91 -8.85 -5.99
C VAL A 68 -18.62 -8.03 -6.04
N LEU A 69 -17.54 -8.52 -5.44
CA LEU A 69 -16.29 -7.76 -5.34
C LEU A 69 -15.34 -8.01 -6.53
N ALA A 70 -15.38 -9.20 -7.14
CA ALA A 70 -14.49 -9.59 -8.22
C ALA A 70 -14.40 -8.59 -9.40
N PRO A 71 -15.47 -7.88 -9.81
CA PRO A 71 -15.34 -6.86 -10.85
C PRO A 71 -14.31 -5.78 -10.55
N GLY A 72 -14.09 -5.46 -9.27
CA GLY A 72 -13.12 -4.47 -8.81
C GLY A 72 -11.73 -5.03 -8.50
N LEU A 73 -11.56 -6.34 -8.56
CA LEU A 73 -10.28 -7.00 -8.30
C LEU A 73 -9.62 -7.44 -9.60
N GLU A 74 -8.31 -7.56 -9.56
CA GLU A 74 -7.52 -8.14 -10.63
C GLU A 74 -7.44 -9.66 -10.49
N SER A 75 -7.21 -10.35 -11.60
CA SER A 75 -7.11 -11.81 -11.60
C SER A 75 -6.02 -12.31 -10.64
N GLU A 76 -4.85 -11.66 -10.63
CA GLU A 76 -3.76 -12.03 -9.72
C GLU A 76 -4.14 -11.82 -8.24
N LEU A 77 -4.89 -10.76 -7.94
CA LEU A 77 -5.35 -10.51 -6.57
C LEU A 77 -6.45 -11.49 -6.14
N ILE A 78 -7.32 -11.90 -7.06
CA ILE A 78 -8.33 -12.94 -6.80
C ILE A 78 -7.66 -14.28 -6.45
N GLU A 79 -6.57 -14.64 -7.15
CA GLU A 79 -5.79 -15.85 -6.85
C GLU A 79 -5.13 -15.81 -5.45
N LYS A 80 -4.87 -14.62 -4.94
CA LYS A 80 -4.33 -14.38 -3.59
C LYS A 80 -5.40 -14.27 -2.51
N CYS A 81 -6.69 -14.36 -2.85
CA CYS A 81 -7.76 -14.27 -1.87
C CYS A 81 -7.92 -15.56 -1.05
N TYR A 82 -8.14 -15.41 0.25
CA TYR A 82 -8.69 -16.47 1.07
C TYR A 82 -10.18 -16.61 0.80
N GLN A 83 -10.61 -17.81 0.43
CA GLN A 83 -11.98 -18.09 0.01
C GLN A 83 -12.68 -19.00 1.02
N LEU A 84 -13.97 -18.73 1.26
CA LEU A 84 -14.84 -19.47 2.17
C LEU A 84 -16.23 -19.63 1.54
N VAL A 85 -16.93 -20.70 1.89
CA VAL A 85 -18.32 -20.90 1.46
C VAL A 85 -19.25 -20.37 2.57
N ASP A 86 -20.15 -19.47 2.22
CA ASP A 86 -21.25 -19.06 3.10
C ASP A 86 -22.19 -20.26 3.34
N ARG A 87 -22.28 -20.72 4.56
CA ARG A 87 -23.09 -21.88 4.92
C ARG A 87 -24.59 -21.68 4.73
N THR A 88 -25.04 -20.42 4.76
CA THR A 88 -26.46 -20.08 4.62
C THR A 88 -26.89 -20.04 3.17
N THR A 89 -26.06 -19.43 2.29
CA THR A 89 -26.43 -19.18 0.89
C THR A 89 -25.73 -20.09 -0.11
N GLY A 90 -24.65 -20.77 0.32
CA GLY A 90 -23.77 -21.56 -0.55
C GLY A 90 -22.88 -20.71 -1.48
N ARG A 91 -22.93 -19.37 -1.36
CA ARG A 91 -22.11 -18.46 -2.18
C ARG A 91 -20.66 -18.44 -1.68
N LEU A 92 -19.75 -18.18 -2.60
CA LEU A 92 -18.34 -18.01 -2.28
C LEU A 92 -18.08 -16.61 -1.72
N MET A 93 -17.42 -16.54 -0.57
CA MET A 93 -16.97 -15.31 0.08
C MET A 93 -15.45 -15.21 0.02
N LEU A 94 -14.97 -13.98 0.00
CA LEU A 94 -13.55 -13.64 0.13
C LEU A 94 -13.30 -12.97 1.49
N LEU A 95 -12.19 -13.30 2.15
CA LEU A 95 -11.59 -12.35 3.07
C LEU A 95 -11.08 -11.16 2.25
N ARG A 96 -11.41 -9.94 2.64
CA ARG A 96 -11.07 -8.73 1.87
C ARG A 96 -9.56 -8.66 1.57
N PRO A 97 -9.17 -8.63 0.30
CA PRO A 97 -7.77 -8.49 -0.09
C PRO A 97 -7.34 -7.03 -0.22
N ASP A 98 -8.31 -6.11 -0.29
CA ASP A 98 -8.13 -4.69 -0.57
C ASP A 98 -9.32 -3.88 -0.03
N ALA A 99 -9.03 -2.71 0.57
CA ALA A 99 -10.07 -1.80 1.07
C ALA A 99 -10.63 -0.89 -0.04
N THR A 100 -9.79 -0.47 -0.98
CA THR A 100 -10.14 0.45 -2.07
C THR A 100 -11.27 -0.11 -2.92
N ALA A 101 -11.18 -1.39 -3.32
CA ALA A 101 -12.24 -2.05 -4.09
C ALA A 101 -13.58 -2.13 -3.32
N GLN A 102 -13.54 -2.35 -1.99
CA GLN A 102 -14.74 -2.34 -1.16
C GLN A 102 -15.38 -0.95 -1.08
N ILE A 103 -14.56 0.11 -0.94
CA ILE A 103 -15.02 1.50 -0.91
C ILE A 103 -15.61 1.87 -2.27
N ALA A 104 -14.91 1.55 -3.37
CA ALA A 104 -15.39 1.78 -4.73
C ALA A 104 -16.77 1.15 -4.96
N ARG A 105 -16.95 -0.12 -4.56
CA ARG A 105 -18.25 -0.81 -4.61
C ARG A 105 -19.31 -0.10 -3.76
N THR A 106 -18.97 0.24 -2.51
CA THR A 106 -19.89 0.87 -1.58
C THR A 106 -20.43 2.19 -2.12
N VAL A 107 -19.55 3.03 -2.66
CA VAL A 107 -19.91 4.33 -3.24
C VAL A 107 -20.67 4.15 -4.55
N ALA A 108 -20.21 3.26 -5.44
CA ALA A 108 -20.85 3.02 -6.73
C ALA A 108 -22.29 2.49 -6.58
N MET A 109 -22.54 1.66 -5.56
CA MET A 109 -23.88 1.14 -5.24
C MET A 109 -24.79 2.17 -4.53
N GLY A 110 -24.35 3.43 -4.38
CA GLY A 110 -25.16 4.49 -3.81
C GLY A 110 -25.32 4.47 -2.30
N MET A 111 -24.56 3.62 -1.57
CA MET A 111 -24.66 3.50 -0.11
C MET A 111 -24.25 4.78 0.63
N MET A 112 -23.47 5.66 0.00
CA MET A 112 -23.04 6.96 0.54
C MET A 112 -23.85 8.14 -0.02
N GLY A 113 -24.96 7.89 -0.75
CA GLY A 113 -25.73 8.92 -1.45
C GLY A 113 -25.00 9.42 -2.71
N GLU A 114 -25.45 10.59 -3.20
CA GLU A 114 -24.94 11.11 -4.49
C GLU A 114 -23.98 12.31 -4.36
N ARG A 115 -23.76 12.82 -3.16
CA ARG A 115 -22.92 14.01 -2.96
C ARG A 115 -21.45 13.68 -3.15
N LEU A 116 -20.81 14.41 -4.04
CA LEU A 116 -19.36 14.42 -4.23
C LEU A 116 -18.82 15.82 -3.94
N PRO A 117 -17.58 15.99 -3.53
CA PRO A 117 -16.59 14.93 -3.28
C PRO A 117 -16.83 14.19 -1.96
N LEU A 118 -16.41 12.91 -1.90
CA LEU A 118 -16.30 12.12 -0.68
C LEU A 118 -14.85 12.03 -0.26
N ARG A 119 -14.60 12.21 1.03
CA ARG A 119 -13.31 12.00 1.68
C ARG A 119 -13.51 10.93 2.74
N LEU A 120 -13.03 9.74 2.45
CA LEU A 120 -13.17 8.56 3.31
C LEU A 120 -11.82 8.09 3.81
N CYS A 121 -11.74 7.69 5.06
CA CYS A 121 -10.57 7.01 5.59
C CYS A 121 -10.96 5.70 6.25
N TYR A 122 -9.99 4.83 6.42
CA TYR A 122 -10.25 3.53 7.02
C TYR A 122 -9.04 3.04 7.84
N ARG A 123 -9.36 2.18 8.80
CA ARG A 123 -8.41 1.33 9.49
C ARG A 123 -8.91 -0.11 9.40
N THR A 124 -8.12 -0.98 8.79
CA THR A 124 -8.58 -2.34 8.51
C THR A 124 -7.42 -3.32 8.37
N SER A 125 -7.70 -4.62 8.52
CA SER A 125 -6.79 -5.67 8.05
C SER A 125 -7.21 -6.10 6.65
N VAL A 126 -6.24 -6.30 5.77
CA VAL A 126 -6.42 -6.98 4.49
C VAL A 126 -5.67 -8.31 4.51
N PHE A 127 -6.16 -9.29 3.73
CA PHE A 127 -5.68 -10.65 3.77
C PHE A 127 -5.29 -11.12 2.38
N ARG A 128 -4.01 -11.49 2.20
CA ARG A 128 -3.48 -11.96 0.93
C ARG A 128 -2.67 -13.23 1.14
N TYR A 129 -2.97 -14.26 0.36
CA TYR A 129 -2.14 -15.44 0.33
C TYR A 129 -0.82 -15.10 -0.34
N GLU A 130 0.28 -15.24 0.40
CA GLU A 130 1.62 -15.15 -0.14
C GLU A 130 2.32 -16.50 0.04
N ARG A 131 3.11 -16.89 -0.96
CA ARG A 131 3.86 -18.15 -0.89
C ARG A 131 4.86 -18.09 0.26
N GLU A 132 5.08 -19.24 0.91
CA GLU A 132 6.16 -19.40 1.88
C GLU A 132 7.47 -18.91 1.24
N HIS A 133 8.29 -18.21 2.00
CA HIS A 133 9.57 -17.59 1.59
C HIS A 133 9.48 -16.19 0.94
N ALA A 134 8.29 -15.63 0.74
CA ALA A 134 8.19 -14.27 0.23
C ALA A 134 8.51 -13.19 1.28
N GLY A 135 8.68 -13.57 2.58
CA GLY A 135 8.91 -12.63 3.67
C GLY A 135 7.77 -11.62 3.88
N ARG A 136 6.59 -11.89 3.32
CA ARG A 136 5.42 -11.03 3.38
C ARG A 136 4.41 -11.57 4.38
N ASP A 137 3.82 -10.65 5.14
CA ASP A 137 2.71 -10.95 6.05
C ASP A 137 1.46 -11.24 5.23
N ARG A 138 0.63 -12.19 5.70
CA ARG A 138 -0.65 -12.57 5.07
C ARG A 138 -1.83 -11.81 5.62
N GLU A 139 -1.72 -11.31 6.83
CA GLU A 139 -2.58 -10.31 7.43
C GLU A 139 -1.80 -9.02 7.51
N ILE A 140 -2.31 -7.95 6.90
CA ILE A 140 -1.66 -6.65 6.79
C ILE A 140 -2.59 -5.62 7.43
N PHE A 141 -2.13 -4.94 8.48
CA PHE A 141 -2.86 -3.83 9.08
C PHE A 141 -2.67 -2.58 8.25
N GLN A 142 -3.78 -1.98 7.79
CA GLN A 142 -3.73 -0.79 6.95
C GLN A 142 -4.53 0.36 7.55
N VAL A 143 -3.99 1.57 7.39
CA VAL A 143 -4.70 2.84 7.50
C VAL A 143 -4.58 3.53 6.15
N GLY A 144 -5.69 4.00 5.60
CA GLY A 144 -5.70 4.63 4.30
C GLY A 144 -6.79 5.67 4.14
N ALA A 145 -6.75 6.37 3.02
CA ALA A 145 -7.68 7.42 2.66
C ALA A 145 -8.02 7.38 1.17
N GLU A 146 -9.28 7.64 0.84
CA GLU A 146 -9.83 7.65 -0.51
C GLU A 146 -10.57 8.96 -0.76
N LEU A 147 -10.18 9.66 -1.82
CA LEU A 147 -10.77 10.90 -2.30
C LEU A 147 -11.54 10.62 -3.59
N ILE A 148 -12.85 10.76 -3.55
CA ILE A 148 -13.73 10.43 -4.67
C ILE A 148 -14.45 11.69 -5.12
N GLY A 149 -14.45 11.96 -6.43
CA GLY A 149 -15.12 13.10 -7.04
C GLY A 149 -14.25 14.35 -7.21
N VAL A 150 -12.93 14.25 -7.00
CA VAL A 150 -11.98 15.34 -7.30
C VAL A 150 -11.05 14.89 -8.42
N ASP A 151 -11.26 15.47 -9.60
CA ASP A 151 -10.42 15.20 -10.75
C ASP A 151 -9.14 16.05 -10.72
N GLY A 152 -8.20 15.62 -11.50
CA GLY A 152 -7.07 16.41 -11.86
C GLY A 152 -5.97 16.49 -10.81
N VAL A 153 -5.02 17.39 -11.08
CA VAL A 153 -3.84 17.66 -10.24
C VAL A 153 -4.22 18.02 -8.80
N ALA A 154 -5.41 18.60 -8.61
CA ALA A 154 -5.88 19.00 -7.29
C ALA A 154 -6.10 17.78 -6.38
N GLY A 155 -6.78 16.75 -6.87
CA GLY A 155 -7.02 15.52 -6.10
C GLY A 155 -5.72 14.75 -5.83
N ASP A 156 -4.86 14.61 -6.85
CA ASP A 156 -3.58 13.91 -6.68
C ASP A 156 -2.68 14.61 -5.66
N ALA A 157 -2.60 15.94 -5.73
CA ALA A 157 -1.80 16.73 -4.80
C ALA A 157 -2.39 16.72 -3.37
N GLU A 158 -3.72 16.75 -3.22
CA GLU A 158 -4.39 16.66 -1.90
C GLU A 158 -4.00 15.35 -1.21
N VAL A 159 -4.15 14.22 -1.90
CA VAL A 159 -3.88 12.88 -1.34
C VAL A 159 -2.40 12.69 -1.01
N LEU A 160 -1.49 13.13 -1.88
CA LEU A 160 -0.05 13.06 -1.63
C LEU A 160 0.39 13.98 -0.49
N THR A 161 -0.17 15.19 -0.38
CA THR A 161 0.11 16.10 0.74
C THR A 161 -0.34 15.47 2.05
N LEU A 162 -1.54 14.90 2.09
CA LEU A 162 -2.08 14.20 3.26
C LEU A 162 -1.21 13.01 3.68
N LEU A 163 -0.71 12.23 2.71
CA LEU A 163 0.25 11.14 2.95
C LEU A 163 1.53 11.66 3.61
N LEU A 164 2.11 12.74 3.06
CA LEU A 164 3.33 13.36 3.62
C LEU A 164 3.10 13.88 5.05
N GLU A 165 1.95 14.47 5.32
CA GLU A 165 1.55 14.90 6.66
C GLU A 165 1.40 13.70 7.62
N CYS A 166 0.82 12.59 7.18
CA CYS A 166 0.74 11.34 7.96
C CYS A 166 2.13 10.86 8.35
N LEU A 167 3.07 10.76 7.40
CA LEU A 167 4.43 10.29 7.65
C LEU A 167 5.20 11.24 8.60
N ALA A 168 5.05 12.54 8.42
CA ALA A 168 5.66 13.54 9.30
C ALA A 168 5.10 13.48 10.72
N GLN A 169 3.78 13.36 10.87
CA GLN A 169 3.11 13.35 12.18
C GLN A 169 3.45 12.12 13.03
N VAL A 170 3.71 10.98 12.40
CA VAL A 170 4.19 9.78 13.13
C VAL A 170 5.68 9.83 13.46
N GLY A 171 6.39 10.88 12.99
CA GLY A 171 7.81 11.09 13.29
C GLY A 171 8.77 10.34 12.37
N LEU A 172 8.31 9.83 11.22
CA LEU A 172 9.19 9.20 10.24
C LEU A 172 9.98 10.29 9.50
N SER A 173 11.27 10.43 9.84
CA SER A 173 12.14 11.49 9.30
C SER A 173 12.89 11.09 8.03
N SER A 174 13.10 9.78 7.82
CA SER A 174 13.84 9.26 6.67
C SER A 174 12.95 8.35 5.83
N PHE A 175 12.43 8.89 4.74
CA PHE A 175 11.63 8.17 3.76
C PHE A 175 11.76 8.78 2.38
N LYS A 176 11.33 8.05 1.35
CA LYS A 176 11.17 8.53 -0.02
C LYS A 176 9.78 8.15 -0.52
N VAL A 177 9.16 9.05 -1.27
CA VAL A 177 7.93 8.80 -2.01
C VAL A 177 8.29 8.84 -3.49
N ALA A 178 8.29 7.69 -4.14
CA ALA A 178 8.48 7.58 -5.58
C ALA A 178 7.12 7.84 -6.25
N VAL A 179 7.06 8.80 -7.15
CA VAL A 179 5.83 9.20 -7.85
C VAL A 179 6.01 8.99 -9.35
N GLY A 180 5.12 8.19 -9.93
CA GLY A 180 5.09 7.88 -11.35
C GLY A 180 3.72 8.17 -11.98
N HIS A 181 3.56 7.76 -13.22
CA HIS A 181 2.30 7.86 -13.94
C HIS A 181 2.13 6.64 -14.84
N VAL A 182 1.15 5.78 -14.53
CA VAL A 182 0.88 4.53 -15.28
C VAL A 182 0.79 4.77 -16.78
N GLY A 183 0.06 5.81 -17.19
CA GLY A 183 -0.14 6.13 -18.61
C GLY A 183 1.13 6.46 -19.38
N PHE A 184 2.24 6.81 -18.72
CA PHE A 184 3.52 7.03 -19.40
C PHE A 184 4.11 5.73 -19.93
N PHE A 185 4.25 4.73 -19.05
CA PHE A 185 4.84 3.44 -19.42
C PHE A 185 3.91 2.63 -20.34
N THR A 186 2.61 2.60 -20.06
CA THR A 186 1.61 1.97 -20.92
C THR A 186 1.64 2.56 -22.35
N ALA A 187 1.75 3.88 -22.48
CA ALA A 187 1.85 4.52 -23.81
C ALA A 187 3.14 4.14 -24.53
N LEU A 188 4.27 3.98 -23.84
CA LEU A 188 5.51 3.47 -24.42
C LEU A 188 5.32 2.04 -24.96
N LEU A 189 4.69 1.16 -24.19
CA LEU A 189 4.44 -0.22 -24.60
C LEU A 189 3.48 -0.31 -25.79
N VAL A 190 2.39 0.43 -25.78
CA VAL A 190 1.46 0.48 -26.91
C VAL A 190 2.18 0.93 -28.20
N LYS A 191 3.04 1.94 -28.11
CA LYS A 191 3.81 2.46 -29.25
C LYS A 191 4.93 1.52 -29.73
N SER A 192 5.37 0.61 -28.91
CA SER A 192 6.40 -0.37 -29.28
C SER A 192 5.92 -1.40 -30.32
N GLY A 193 4.61 -1.49 -30.55
CA GLY A 193 4.01 -2.48 -31.43
C GLY A 193 3.89 -3.88 -30.81
N LEU A 194 4.11 -4.02 -29.51
CA LEU A 194 3.93 -5.27 -28.78
C LEU A 194 2.47 -5.72 -28.82
N SER A 195 2.27 -7.04 -28.97
CA SER A 195 0.96 -7.67 -28.74
C SER A 195 0.52 -7.45 -27.28
N GLN A 196 -0.77 -7.60 -26.98
CA GLN A 196 -1.26 -7.50 -25.61
C GLN A 196 -0.53 -8.45 -24.64
N ASP A 197 -0.28 -9.69 -25.06
CA ASP A 197 0.47 -10.65 -24.26
C ASP A 197 1.95 -10.27 -24.14
N GLY A 198 2.54 -9.69 -25.18
CA GLY A 198 3.88 -9.12 -25.15
C GLY A 198 4.00 -7.96 -24.16
N GLN A 199 3.03 -7.04 -24.15
CA GLN A 199 2.96 -5.95 -23.18
C GLN A 199 2.91 -6.47 -21.75
N LYS A 200 2.02 -7.44 -21.43
CA LYS A 200 1.93 -8.04 -20.10
C LYS A 200 3.25 -8.68 -19.65
N ARG A 201 3.93 -9.42 -20.53
CA ARG A 201 5.23 -10.01 -20.18
C ARG A 201 6.28 -8.95 -19.89
N VAL A 202 6.33 -7.90 -20.69
CA VAL A 202 7.25 -6.77 -20.48
C VAL A 202 6.90 -6.02 -19.19
N GLU A 203 5.63 -5.77 -18.91
CA GLU A 203 5.17 -5.15 -17.66
C GLU A 203 5.59 -5.98 -16.42
N GLN A 204 5.40 -7.31 -16.46
CA GLN A 204 5.81 -8.20 -15.36
C GLN A 204 7.33 -8.20 -15.13
N ALA A 205 8.13 -8.17 -16.20
CA ALA A 205 9.59 -8.10 -16.08
C ALA A 205 10.03 -6.73 -15.56
N ALA A 206 9.40 -5.66 -16.04
CA ALA A 206 9.66 -4.29 -15.61
C ALA A 206 9.28 -4.06 -14.13
N ALA A 207 8.15 -4.62 -13.66
CA ALA A 207 7.75 -4.57 -12.25
C ALA A 207 8.77 -5.23 -11.31
N ARG A 208 9.52 -6.23 -11.82
CA ARG A 208 10.60 -6.90 -11.10
C ARG A 208 11.95 -6.21 -11.26
N LYS A 209 12.02 -5.16 -12.09
CA LYS A 209 13.25 -4.48 -12.53
C LYS A 209 14.29 -5.46 -13.10
N ASP A 210 13.82 -6.54 -13.75
CA ASP A 210 14.65 -7.55 -14.39
C ASP A 210 15.09 -7.07 -15.79
N MET A 211 16.11 -6.20 -15.81
CA MET A 211 16.59 -5.57 -17.02
C MET A 211 17.09 -6.58 -18.07
N PRO A 212 17.83 -7.67 -17.72
CA PRO A 212 18.21 -8.68 -18.69
C PRO A 212 17.03 -9.36 -19.36
N LEU A 213 16.01 -9.76 -18.59
CA LEU A 213 14.80 -10.35 -19.13
C LEU A 213 14.02 -9.37 -20.02
N LEU A 214 14.00 -8.10 -19.66
CA LEU A 214 13.38 -7.05 -20.47
C LEU A 214 14.04 -6.90 -21.83
N GLU A 215 15.36 -6.84 -21.89
CA GLU A 215 16.11 -6.76 -23.14
C GLU A 215 15.83 -7.98 -24.03
N GLU A 216 15.82 -9.19 -23.44
CA GLU A 216 15.49 -10.42 -24.15
C GLU A 216 14.08 -10.39 -24.71
N LEU A 217 13.08 -10.00 -23.88
CA LEU A 217 11.67 -9.93 -24.29
C LEU A 217 11.47 -8.93 -25.42
N LEU A 218 11.99 -7.72 -25.30
CA LEU A 218 11.88 -6.67 -26.32
C LEU A 218 12.49 -7.13 -27.66
N SER A 219 13.64 -7.80 -27.61
CA SER A 219 14.30 -8.36 -28.80
C SER A 219 13.47 -9.48 -29.43
N ARG A 220 12.99 -10.42 -28.64
CA ARG A 220 12.21 -11.58 -29.10
C ARG A 220 10.88 -11.20 -29.71
N GLU A 221 10.24 -10.17 -29.16
CA GLU A 221 8.95 -9.63 -29.67
C GLU A 221 9.15 -8.69 -30.88
N GLY A 222 10.37 -8.53 -31.38
CA GLY A 222 10.66 -7.75 -32.60
C GLY A 222 10.59 -6.23 -32.41
N VAL A 223 10.68 -5.74 -31.17
CA VAL A 223 10.72 -4.29 -30.90
C VAL A 223 12.00 -3.70 -31.48
N SER A 224 11.89 -2.56 -32.18
CA SER A 224 13.05 -1.92 -32.77
C SER A 224 14.08 -1.54 -31.69
N LYS A 225 15.38 -1.60 -32.00
CA LYS A 225 16.45 -1.24 -31.06
C LYS A 225 16.30 0.19 -30.50
N SER A 226 15.81 1.12 -31.33
CA SER A 226 15.57 2.49 -30.89
C SER A 226 14.44 2.59 -29.87
N THR A 227 13.32 1.90 -30.10
CA THR A 227 12.17 1.85 -29.18
C THR A 227 12.51 1.09 -27.90
N GLY A 228 13.18 -0.06 -28.02
CA GLY A 228 13.62 -0.83 -26.84
C GLY A 228 14.53 -0.01 -25.94
N ARG A 229 15.49 0.75 -26.51
CA ARG A 229 16.34 1.65 -25.73
C ARG A 229 15.55 2.72 -24.98
N VAL A 230 14.50 3.30 -25.60
CA VAL A 230 13.66 4.31 -24.94
C VAL A 230 12.92 3.68 -23.74
N ILE A 231 12.40 2.46 -23.89
CA ILE A 231 11.72 1.74 -22.80
C ILE A 231 12.69 1.48 -21.63
N LEU A 232 13.87 0.94 -21.91
CA LEU A 232 14.87 0.63 -20.89
C LEU A 232 15.37 1.90 -20.17
N GLU A 233 15.69 2.96 -20.94
CA GLU A 233 16.13 4.23 -20.36
C GLU A 233 15.02 4.88 -19.51
N ALA A 234 13.75 4.78 -19.92
CA ALA A 234 12.64 5.30 -19.13
C ALA A 234 12.52 4.62 -17.76
N LEU A 235 12.72 3.30 -17.68
CA LEU A 235 12.67 2.52 -16.43
C LEU A 235 13.81 2.85 -15.45
N GLU A 236 14.91 3.40 -15.94
CA GLU A 236 16.04 3.83 -15.12
C GLU A 236 15.94 5.30 -14.66
N LEU A 237 14.96 6.05 -15.21
CA LEU A 237 14.77 7.44 -14.87
C LEU A 237 14.05 7.61 -13.52
N CYS A 238 14.84 7.64 -12.44
CA CYS A 238 14.37 7.96 -11.09
C CYS A 238 15.25 9.06 -10.48
N GLY A 239 14.64 10.05 -9.80
CA GLY A 239 15.39 11.16 -9.17
C GLY A 239 14.53 12.37 -8.88
N GLY A 240 15.16 13.54 -8.89
CA GLY A 240 14.52 14.84 -8.69
C GLY A 240 13.83 15.37 -9.95
N PRO A 241 13.54 16.69 -10.01
CA PRO A 241 12.83 17.31 -11.14
C PRO A 241 13.56 17.22 -12.46
N GLU A 242 14.88 16.98 -12.47
CA GLU A 242 15.69 16.76 -13.67
C GLU A 242 15.23 15.56 -14.50
N VAL A 243 14.59 14.57 -13.85
CA VAL A 243 14.00 13.40 -14.51
C VAL A 243 12.94 13.81 -15.54
N LEU A 244 12.12 14.82 -15.23
CA LEU A 244 11.12 15.33 -16.16
C LEU A 244 11.74 15.90 -17.44
N ALA A 245 12.82 16.66 -17.30
CA ALA A 245 13.52 17.22 -18.47
C ALA A 245 14.15 16.11 -19.33
N ARG A 246 14.75 15.10 -18.67
CA ARG A 246 15.31 13.92 -19.35
C ARG A 246 14.22 13.10 -20.05
N GLY A 247 13.09 12.85 -19.36
CA GLY A 247 11.95 12.15 -19.93
C GLY A 247 11.36 12.87 -21.15
N ARG A 248 11.19 14.21 -21.09
CA ARG A 248 10.74 15.00 -22.24
C ARG A 248 11.72 14.91 -23.43
N LYS A 249 13.02 14.94 -23.15
CA LYS A 249 14.04 14.76 -24.19
C LYS A 249 13.98 13.38 -24.84
N LEU A 250 13.74 12.35 -24.01
CA LEU A 250 13.65 10.94 -24.44
C LEU A 250 12.48 10.72 -25.41
N VAL A 251 11.30 11.29 -25.10
CA VAL A 251 10.06 11.07 -25.89
C VAL A 251 9.85 12.12 -27.00
N GLY A 252 10.65 13.18 -27.02
CA GLY A 252 10.61 14.23 -28.04
C GLY A 252 9.29 15.02 -28.05
N ARG A 253 8.60 15.06 -29.22
CA ARG A 253 7.36 15.83 -29.41
C ARG A 253 6.08 14.98 -29.32
N ASP A 254 6.19 13.77 -28.84
CA ASP A 254 5.04 12.86 -28.74
C ASP A 254 4.06 13.29 -27.66
N ARG A 255 2.92 13.85 -28.04
CA ARG A 255 1.92 14.38 -27.12
C ARG A 255 1.34 13.31 -26.19
N THR A 256 1.22 12.06 -26.64
CA THR A 256 0.69 10.96 -25.83
C THR A 256 1.61 10.66 -24.65
N LEU A 257 2.91 10.75 -24.84
CA LEU A 257 3.93 10.55 -23.82
C LEU A 257 4.21 11.81 -23.00
N LEU A 258 4.04 13.00 -23.60
CA LEU A 258 4.25 14.28 -22.88
C LEU A 258 3.14 14.56 -21.86
N ARG A 259 1.88 14.22 -22.12
CA ARG A 259 0.76 14.47 -21.19
C ARG A 259 0.98 13.87 -19.79
N PRO A 260 1.36 12.58 -19.64
CA PRO A 260 1.71 12.02 -18.33
C PRO A 260 2.85 12.76 -17.63
N LEU A 261 3.91 13.17 -18.39
CA LEU A 261 5.03 13.94 -17.84
C LEU A 261 4.61 15.34 -17.38
N ASP A 262 3.71 15.99 -18.11
CA ASP A 262 3.18 17.30 -17.74
C ASP A 262 2.30 17.18 -16.47
N ARG A 263 1.56 16.09 -16.34
CA ARG A 263 0.78 15.80 -15.13
C ARG A 263 1.69 15.59 -13.92
N LEU A 264 2.73 14.77 -14.06
CA LEU A 264 3.75 14.55 -13.03
C LEU A 264 4.41 15.87 -12.61
N ALA A 265 4.78 16.71 -13.58
CA ALA A 265 5.36 18.01 -13.30
C ALA A 265 4.43 18.89 -12.45
N GLN A 266 3.16 19.00 -12.84
CA GLN A 266 2.17 19.80 -12.12
C GLN A 266 1.90 19.31 -10.70
N VAL A 267 1.86 17.99 -10.51
CA VAL A 267 1.70 17.39 -9.17
C VAL A 267 2.96 17.63 -8.34
N TYR A 268 4.14 17.37 -8.89
CA TYR A 268 5.42 17.59 -8.23
C TYR A 268 5.59 19.03 -7.77
N GLU A 269 5.30 20.01 -8.62
CA GLU A 269 5.38 21.45 -8.31
C GLU A 269 4.47 21.86 -7.13
N ARG A 270 3.33 21.17 -6.92
CA ARG A 270 2.44 21.43 -5.79
C ARG A 270 2.91 20.82 -4.48
N LEU A 271 3.69 19.75 -4.55
CA LEU A 271 4.14 19.01 -3.38
C LEU A 271 5.44 19.55 -2.78
N VAL A 272 6.30 20.12 -3.62
CA VAL A 272 7.67 20.43 -3.20
C VAL A 272 7.77 21.85 -2.70
N SER A 273 8.00 21.99 -1.39
CA SER A 273 8.55 23.20 -0.78
C SER A 273 10.08 23.22 -0.92
N PRO A 274 10.73 24.40 -0.97
CA PRO A 274 12.19 24.48 -1.01
C PRO A 274 12.82 23.67 0.14
N GLY A 275 13.64 22.67 -0.20
CA GLY A 275 14.31 21.79 0.77
C GLY A 275 13.64 20.44 1.03
N GLN A 276 12.48 20.17 0.49
CA GLN A 276 11.81 18.87 0.63
C GLN A 276 12.33 17.87 -0.41
N GLN A 277 13.27 17.01 0.02
CA GLN A 277 13.89 15.99 -0.84
C GLN A 277 13.22 14.60 -0.72
N ALA A 278 12.05 14.52 -0.07
CA ALA A 278 11.39 13.24 0.17
C ALA A 278 10.69 12.68 -1.07
N VAL A 279 10.26 13.55 -2.00
CA VAL A 279 9.53 13.16 -3.21
C VAL A 279 10.50 12.96 -4.36
N LEU A 280 10.45 11.81 -5.01
CA LEU A 280 11.19 11.45 -6.20
C LEU A 280 10.22 11.23 -7.36
N ILE A 281 10.65 11.54 -8.57
CA ILE A 281 9.95 11.18 -9.80
C ILE A 281 10.57 9.88 -10.29
N ASP A 282 9.73 8.86 -10.52
CA ASP A 282 10.15 7.58 -11.09
C ASP A 282 9.30 7.28 -12.33
N LEU A 283 9.91 7.35 -13.51
CA LEU A 283 9.21 7.08 -14.77
C LEU A 283 9.03 5.56 -15.01
N GLY A 284 9.73 4.74 -14.27
CA GLY A 284 9.58 3.30 -14.22
C GLY A 284 8.59 2.84 -13.15
N GLU A 285 7.96 3.77 -12.41
CA GLU A 285 6.93 3.40 -11.45
C GLU A 285 5.61 3.16 -12.18
N PHE A 286 5.21 1.93 -12.19
CA PHE A 286 3.88 1.49 -12.59
C PHE A 286 3.51 0.36 -11.64
N ARG A 287 2.61 0.63 -10.74
CA ARG A 287 2.13 -0.42 -9.83
C ARG A 287 1.42 -1.50 -10.66
N GLY A 288 1.71 -2.76 -10.31
CA GLY A 288 1.09 -3.91 -10.94
C GLY A 288 -0.41 -4.08 -10.64
N PHE A 289 -1.09 -3.02 -10.18
CA PHE A 289 -2.54 -3.02 -10.02
C PHE A 289 -3.18 -2.44 -11.29
N GLU A 290 -3.81 -3.30 -12.07
CA GLU A 290 -4.48 -2.97 -13.33
C GLU A 290 -5.62 -1.93 -13.19
N TYR A 291 -5.95 -1.49 -11.97
CA TYR A 291 -6.97 -0.46 -11.79
C TYR A 291 -6.42 0.97 -11.75
N TYR A 292 -5.10 1.16 -11.59
CA TYR A 292 -4.52 2.51 -11.65
C TYR A 292 -4.47 3.00 -13.09
N ASP A 293 -4.84 4.27 -13.28
CA ASP A 293 -4.93 4.90 -14.62
C ASP A 293 -4.30 6.30 -14.69
N GLY A 294 -3.70 6.75 -13.60
CA GLY A 294 -3.09 8.07 -13.48
C GLY A 294 -1.77 8.08 -12.72
N ILE A 295 -1.64 9.06 -11.83
CA ILE A 295 -0.53 9.14 -10.86
C ILE A 295 -0.55 7.89 -9.98
N VAL A 296 0.64 7.33 -9.75
CA VAL A 296 0.90 6.26 -8.78
C VAL A 296 2.09 6.63 -7.91
N PHE A 297 2.13 6.10 -6.70
CA PHE A 297 3.24 6.37 -5.79
C PHE A 297 3.42 5.27 -4.76
N ASP A 298 4.67 5.07 -4.34
CA ASP A 298 5.08 4.18 -3.28
C ASP A 298 5.95 4.88 -2.26
N VAL A 299 5.85 4.46 -1.00
CA VAL A 299 6.61 4.99 0.14
C VAL A 299 7.66 3.98 0.55
N PHE A 300 8.90 4.40 0.62
CA PHE A 300 10.03 3.58 1.05
C PHE A 300 10.74 4.19 2.24
N ALA A 301 11.27 3.35 3.12
CA ALA A 301 12.14 3.76 4.22
C ALA A 301 13.40 2.88 4.26
N PRO A 302 14.55 3.45 4.72
CA PRO A 302 15.77 2.68 4.89
C PRO A 302 15.58 1.48 5.82
N GLY A 303 16.18 0.35 5.46
CA GLY A 303 16.15 -0.87 6.27
C GLY A 303 14.86 -1.70 6.17
N ILE A 304 13.87 -1.24 5.41
CA ILE A 304 12.65 -1.99 5.11
C ILE A 304 12.72 -2.48 3.66
N GLY A 305 12.73 -3.78 3.47
CA GLY A 305 12.89 -4.42 2.15
C GLY A 305 11.63 -4.40 1.27
N ALA A 306 10.62 -3.60 1.63
CA ALA A 306 9.37 -3.45 0.91
C ALA A 306 8.82 -2.03 1.08
N GLU A 307 7.83 -1.65 0.26
CA GLU A 307 7.08 -0.41 0.40
C GLU A 307 6.35 -0.35 1.76
N LEU A 308 6.32 0.83 2.39
CA LEU A 308 5.52 1.07 3.61
C LEU A 308 4.03 1.25 3.30
N GLY A 309 3.70 1.35 2.04
CA GLY A 309 2.40 1.62 1.49
C GLY A 309 2.53 2.44 0.22
N GLY A 310 1.40 2.83 -0.32
CA GLY A 310 1.37 3.64 -1.53
C GLY A 310 -0.06 3.78 -2.04
N GLY A 311 -0.20 4.33 -3.24
CA GLY A 311 -1.51 4.60 -3.79
C GLY A 311 -1.46 5.15 -5.20
N GLY A 312 -2.56 5.80 -5.60
CA GLY A 312 -2.64 6.41 -6.92
C GLY A 312 -4.06 6.75 -7.33
N ARG A 313 -4.19 7.15 -8.59
CA ARG A 313 -5.47 7.46 -9.25
C ARG A 313 -6.04 6.25 -9.94
N TYR A 314 -7.36 6.04 -9.77
CA TYR A 314 -8.08 4.86 -10.27
C TYR A 314 -9.51 5.22 -10.72
N ASP A 315 -9.65 6.16 -11.64
CA ASP A 315 -10.93 6.74 -12.07
C ASP A 315 -11.89 5.69 -12.68
N HIS A 316 -11.35 4.63 -13.28
CA HIS A 316 -12.12 3.57 -13.92
C HIS A 316 -12.63 2.48 -12.95
N LEU A 317 -12.07 2.38 -11.74
CA LEU A 317 -12.41 1.30 -10.80
C LEU A 317 -13.89 1.32 -10.42
N MET A 318 -14.43 2.48 -10.07
CA MET A 318 -15.86 2.59 -9.73
C MET A 318 -16.78 2.24 -10.89
N GLY A 319 -16.34 2.49 -12.15
CA GLY A 319 -17.08 2.12 -13.34
C GLY A 319 -17.33 0.61 -13.47
N ARG A 320 -16.43 -0.20 -12.91
CA ARG A 320 -16.60 -1.66 -12.84
C ARG A 320 -17.78 -2.08 -11.96
N PHE A 321 -18.25 -1.17 -11.08
CA PHE A 321 -19.44 -1.32 -10.22
C PHE A 321 -20.64 -0.49 -10.68
N GLY A 322 -20.60 0.10 -11.90
CA GLY A 322 -21.72 0.76 -12.53
C GLY A 322 -21.78 2.29 -12.41
N ARG A 323 -20.86 2.94 -11.69
CA ARG A 323 -20.80 4.41 -11.55
C ARG A 323 -19.36 4.91 -11.66
N THR A 324 -19.09 5.80 -12.62
CA THR A 324 -17.76 6.42 -12.76
C THR A 324 -17.60 7.66 -11.89
N ALA A 325 -16.46 7.81 -11.26
CA ALA A 325 -16.05 9.05 -10.59
C ALA A 325 -14.53 9.12 -10.52
N ALA A 326 -13.97 10.33 -10.62
CA ALA A 326 -12.57 10.55 -10.38
C ALA A 326 -12.20 10.10 -8.97
N SER A 327 -11.20 9.25 -8.83
CA SER A 327 -10.86 8.60 -7.57
C SER A 327 -9.36 8.47 -7.40
N THR A 328 -8.86 8.82 -6.21
CA THR A 328 -7.46 8.69 -5.85
C THR A 328 -7.34 8.45 -4.35
N GLY A 329 -6.34 7.67 -3.92
CA GLY A 329 -6.20 7.31 -2.51
C GLY A 329 -4.87 6.69 -2.19
N PHE A 330 -4.66 6.32 -0.93
CA PHE A 330 -3.49 5.58 -0.47
C PHE A 330 -3.82 4.66 0.70
N GLY A 331 -2.99 3.63 0.88
CA GLY A 331 -2.93 2.79 2.06
C GLY A 331 -1.52 2.71 2.61
N LEU A 332 -1.38 2.84 3.95
CA LEU A 332 -0.14 2.61 4.68
C LEU A 332 -0.22 1.30 5.44
N ASP A 333 0.79 0.45 5.28
CA ASP A 333 0.94 -0.80 6.04
C ASP A 333 1.51 -0.48 7.42
N VAL A 334 0.65 -0.52 8.43
CA VAL A 334 0.96 -0.08 9.80
C VAL A 334 2.10 -0.91 10.40
N ASP A 335 2.17 -2.21 10.10
CA ASP A 335 3.23 -3.09 10.58
C ASP A 335 4.60 -2.71 10.02
N ARG A 336 4.66 -2.37 8.73
CA ARG A 336 5.89 -1.94 8.08
C ARG A 336 6.30 -0.56 8.55
N LEU A 337 5.33 0.35 8.70
CA LEU A 337 5.56 1.68 9.25
C LEU A 337 6.08 1.62 10.68
N PHE A 338 5.51 0.74 11.51
CA PHE A 338 5.97 0.47 12.87
C PHE A 338 7.43 -0.02 12.88
N ARG A 339 7.79 -0.97 12.02
CA ARG A 339 9.17 -1.46 11.88
C ARG A 339 10.13 -0.37 11.40
N ALA A 340 9.71 0.50 10.49
CA ALA A 340 10.51 1.62 10.01
C ALA A 340 10.79 2.66 11.11
N LEU A 341 9.80 2.97 11.94
CA LEU A 341 9.97 3.84 13.11
C LEU A 341 10.91 3.23 14.15
N ASP A 342 10.77 1.95 14.46
CA ASP A 342 11.68 1.24 15.37
C ASP A 342 13.14 1.24 14.85
N ALA A 343 13.33 0.97 13.55
CA ALA A 343 14.65 0.98 12.92
C ALA A 343 15.29 2.36 12.90
N SER A 344 14.49 3.44 12.84
CA SER A 344 14.98 4.83 12.92
C SER A 344 15.18 5.34 14.34
N GLY A 345 14.94 4.52 15.37
CA GLY A 345 15.08 4.89 16.78
C GLY A 345 13.98 5.82 17.30
N VAL A 346 12.92 6.00 16.56
CA VAL A 346 11.74 6.77 16.99
C VAL A 346 10.96 5.94 18.00
N VAL A 347 10.98 6.37 19.25
CA VAL A 347 10.18 5.75 20.31
C VAL A 347 8.73 6.20 20.14
N THR A 348 7.91 5.35 19.56
CA THR A 348 6.45 5.58 19.53
C THR A 348 5.92 5.50 20.95
N PRO A 349 5.38 6.59 21.55
CA PRO A 349 4.89 6.54 22.93
C PRO A 349 3.74 5.53 23.05
N PRO A 350 3.62 4.83 24.18
CA PRO A 350 2.45 4.01 24.43
C PRO A 350 1.21 4.91 24.52
N HIS A 351 0.08 4.42 24.02
CA HIS A 351 -1.18 5.15 24.11
C HIS A 351 -1.51 5.54 25.56
N SER A 352 -1.66 6.84 25.84
CA SER A 352 -1.91 7.39 27.19
C SER A 352 -3.31 7.13 27.74
N GLY A 353 -4.20 6.49 26.98
CA GLY A 353 -5.61 6.27 27.36
C GLY A 353 -5.87 5.10 28.32
N LEU A 354 -4.88 4.27 28.60
CA LEU A 354 -4.95 3.21 29.60
C LEU A 354 -3.75 3.38 30.54
N SER A 355 -3.81 4.36 31.45
CA SER A 355 -3.04 4.26 32.67
C SER A 355 -3.31 2.87 33.26
N PRO A 356 -2.31 2.10 33.72
CA PRO A 356 -2.57 0.92 34.48
C PRO A 356 -3.33 1.37 35.74
N THR A 357 -4.66 1.40 35.65
CA THR A 357 -5.49 1.37 36.85
C THR A 357 -4.96 0.18 37.63
N ALA A 358 -4.61 0.43 38.90
CA ALA A 358 -4.08 -0.56 39.84
C ALA A 358 -4.74 -1.91 39.53
N GLY A 359 -3.93 -2.90 39.13
CA GLY A 359 -4.42 -4.16 38.60
C GLY A 359 -5.53 -4.74 39.47
N PRO A 360 -6.51 -5.42 38.89
CA PRO A 360 -7.59 -6.02 39.68
C PRO A 360 -6.94 -6.84 40.80
N LYS A 361 -7.28 -6.51 42.04
CA LYS A 361 -6.83 -7.30 43.19
C LYS A 361 -7.14 -8.76 42.86
N PRO A 362 -6.17 -9.67 43.00
CA PRO A 362 -6.37 -11.06 42.58
C PRO A 362 -7.63 -11.60 43.26
N VAL A 363 -8.59 -12.03 42.46
CA VAL A 363 -9.88 -12.60 42.88
C VAL A 363 -9.71 -13.76 43.89
N ALA A 364 -8.52 -14.37 43.90
CA ALA A 364 -8.12 -15.39 44.88
C ALA A 364 -8.10 -14.88 46.33
N ALA A 365 -7.92 -13.58 46.58
CA ALA A 365 -7.92 -13.04 47.95
C ALA A 365 -9.34 -12.85 48.50
N GLU A 366 -10.34 -12.64 47.66
CA GLU A 366 -11.72 -12.41 48.02
C GLU A 366 -12.47 -13.73 48.30
N LEU A 367 -12.12 -14.80 47.59
CA LEU A 367 -12.65 -16.14 47.80
C LEU A 367 -12.14 -16.79 49.11
N ARG A 368 -10.94 -16.45 49.60
CA ARG A 368 -10.43 -16.91 50.89
C ARG A 368 -11.11 -16.23 52.08
N ARG A 369 -11.55 -14.95 51.93
CA ARG A 369 -12.28 -14.25 52.98
C ARG A 369 -13.72 -14.66 53.14
N ARG A 370 -14.33 -15.25 52.13
CA ARG A 370 -15.70 -15.80 52.24
C ARG A 370 -15.75 -17.22 52.83
N ARG A 371 -14.66 -18.00 52.77
CA ARG A 371 -14.56 -19.32 53.38
C ARG A 371 -14.21 -19.32 54.87
N SER A 372 -13.80 -18.20 55.48
CA SER A 372 -13.52 -18.07 56.89
C SER A 372 -14.65 -17.40 57.69
N ARG A 373 -15.83 -17.25 57.07
CA ARG A 373 -17.04 -16.67 57.72
C ARG A 373 -18.26 -17.56 57.56
N SER A 374 -18.08 -18.82 57.19
CA SER A 374 -19.13 -19.87 57.23
C SER A 374 -18.74 -20.97 58.20
#